data_8417d03fd28dad7bbec9578fea108430
#
_entry.id   8417d03fd28dad7bbec9578fea108430
#
_cell.length_a   1.000
_cell.length_b   1.000
_cell.length_c   1.000
_cell.angle_alpha   90.00
_cell.angle_beta   90.00
_cell.angle_gamma   90.00
#
_symmetry.space_group_name_H-M   'P 1'
#
loop_
_entity.id
_entity.type
_entity.pdbx_description
1 polymer ?
#
loop_
_entity_poly.entity_id
_entity_poly.type
_entity_poly.pdbx_seq_one_letter_code
_entity_poly.pdbx_strand_id
1 'polypeptide(L)'
;KPISGDSVLITNYDDYDTEYYEECSRRLSKVFKVESLHYEVKDGDSRNWAYINFLTVGKLMILPKLNIKEDEQALSQIKQLYPDCYIEQVDIEALVADGGGSNCITCCPRAVQNHIRFLNLLNRSELEEEIVFTDEDIRYMCKYDIVRFAERNPGVVEYYMKCLSD
;
A
#
# COMPACT_ATOMS: atom_id res chain seq x y z
N LYS A 1 3.35 1.32 5.39
CA LYS A 1 3.05 -0.12 5.51
C LYS A 1 2.83 -0.52 6.97
N PRO A 2 1.82 -1.33 7.33
CA PRO A 2 1.68 -1.83 8.69
C PRO A 2 2.80 -2.83 9.01
N ILE A 3 3.37 -2.72 10.23
CA ILE A 3 4.27 -3.73 10.81
C ILE A 3 3.46 -4.61 11.76
N SER A 4 2.69 -3.97 12.64
CA SER A 4 1.78 -4.61 13.61
C SER A 4 0.51 -3.75 13.76
N GLY A 5 -0.37 -4.11 14.70
CA GLY A 5 -1.60 -3.34 14.93
C GLY A 5 -1.38 -1.90 15.39
N ASP A 6 -0.21 -1.61 15.97
CA ASP A 6 0.15 -0.32 16.55
C ASP A 6 1.37 0.34 15.89
N SER A 7 1.98 -0.29 14.89
CA SER A 7 3.23 0.17 14.28
C SER A 7 3.14 0.22 12.76
N VAL A 8 3.70 1.26 12.17
CA VAL A 8 3.75 1.48 10.73
C VAL A 8 5.17 1.79 10.26
N LEU A 9 5.50 1.29 9.08
CA LEU A 9 6.74 1.59 8.37
C LEU A 9 6.48 2.65 7.32
N ILE A 10 7.33 3.66 7.29
CA ILE A 10 7.42 4.65 6.21
C ILE A 10 8.75 4.47 5.46
N THR A 11 8.86 5.06 4.29
CA THR A 11 10.13 5.09 3.56
C THR A 11 11.06 6.13 4.18
N ASN A 12 12.29 6.20 3.70
CA ASN A 12 13.35 7.12 4.13
C ASN A 12 13.10 8.57 3.68
N TYR A 13 11.92 9.13 3.97
CA TYR A 13 11.60 10.51 3.60
C TYR A 13 12.56 11.55 4.18
N ASP A 14 13.13 11.29 5.35
CA ASP A 14 14.11 12.16 5.98
C ASP A 14 15.40 12.34 5.17
N ASP A 15 15.73 11.39 4.29
CA ASP A 15 16.86 11.49 3.36
C ASP A 15 16.60 12.45 2.18
N TYR A 16 15.32 12.75 1.87
CA TYR A 16 14.91 13.52 0.71
C TYR A 16 14.20 14.81 1.06
N ASP A 17 13.33 14.78 2.06
CA ASP A 17 12.45 15.87 2.46
C ASP A 17 12.17 15.77 3.96
N THR A 18 13.03 16.39 4.76
CA THR A 18 12.93 16.37 6.22
C THR A 18 11.63 17.02 6.72
N GLU A 19 11.17 18.09 6.08
CA GLU A 19 9.92 18.75 6.48
C GLU A 19 8.72 17.84 6.27
N TYR A 20 8.65 17.16 5.12
CA TYR A 20 7.60 16.19 4.85
C TYR A 20 7.66 15.00 5.80
N TYR A 21 8.86 14.50 6.10
CA TYR A 21 9.07 13.44 7.08
C TYR A 21 8.56 13.82 8.47
N GLU A 22 8.92 15.01 8.98
CA GLU A 22 8.48 15.50 10.27
C GLU A 22 6.96 15.62 10.35
N GLU A 23 6.32 16.16 9.31
CA GLU A 23 4.88 16.30 9.26
C GLU A 23 4.17 14.94 9.22
N CYS A 24 4.63 14.01 8.37
CA CYS A 24 4.10 12.64 8.31
C CYS A 24 4.26 11.92 9.65
N SER A 25 5.46 11.97 10.23
CA SER A 25 5.77 11.34 11.50
C SER A 25 4.92 11.92 12.63
N ARG A 26 4.76 13.23 12.68
CA ARG A 26 3.93 13.94 13.67
C ARG A 26 2.45 13.53 13.58
N ARG A 27 1.92 13.34 12.37
CA ARG A 27 0.53 12.90 12.16
C ARG A 27 0.34 11.45 12.54
N LEU A 28 1.21 10.58 12.06
CA LEU A 28 1.13 9.14 12.28
C LEU A 28 1.39 8.77 13.75
N SER A 29 2.31 9.45 14.43
CA SER A 29 2.64 9.20 15.84
C SER A 29 1.51 9.47 16.82
N LYS A 30 0.42 10.09 16.38
CA LYS A 30 -0.78 10.24 17.20
C LYS A 30 -1.51 8.91 17.41
N VAL A 31 -1.29 7.94 16.53
CA VAL A 31 -2.03 6.67 16.48
C VAL A 31 -1.09 5.46 16.47
N PHE A 32 0.08 5.59 15.84
CA PHE A 32 1.00 4.50 15.57
C PHE A 32 2.42 4.81 16.08
N LYS A 33 3.17 3.77 16.41
CA LYS A 33 4.62 3.85 16.45
C LYS A 33 5.12 3.90 15.01
N VAL A 34 5.91 4.90 14.67
CA VAL A 34 6.43 5.11 13.32
C VAL A 34 7.86 4.60 13.24
N GLU A 35 8.12 3.70 12.31
CA GLU A 35 9.44 3.23 11.93
C GLU A 35 9.76 3.73 10.52
N SER A 36 11.01 4.06 10.26
CA SER A 36 11.48 4.51 8.94
C SER A 36 12.61 3.62 8.44
N LEU A 37 12.68 3.40 7.14
CA LEU A 37 13.86 2.80 6.52
C LEU A 37 14.97 3.86 6.44
N HIS A 38 16.20 3.45 6.72
CA HIS A 38 17.39 4.30 6.65
C HIS A 38 18.51 3.60 5.88
N TYR A 39 19.28 4.37 5.12
CA TYR A 39 20.37 3.83 4.32
C TYR A 39 21.66 4.59 4.56
N GLU A 40 22.66 3.87 5.09
CA GLU A 40 24.00 4.40 5.31
C GLU A 40 24.87 4.26 4.05
N VAL A 41 24.43 4.84 2.95
CA VAL A 41 25.11 4.77 1.67
C VAL A 41 25.46 6.18 1.21
N LYS A 42 26.75 6.43 0.95
CA LYS A 42 27.19 7.68 0.35
C LYS A 42 26.65 7.75 -1.08
N ASP A 43 26.02 8.86 -1.42
CA ASP A 43 25.38 9.08 -2.72
C ASP A 43 24.34 7.96 -3.02
N GLY A 44 23.41 7.75 -2.10
CA GLY A 44 22.35 6.76 -2.20
C GLY A 44 21.49 6.93 -3.45
N ASP A 45 20.93 5.83 -3.92
CA ASP A 45 20.10 5.83 -5.12
C ASP A 45 18.71 6.39 -4.82
N SER A 46 18.26 7.33 -5.64
CA SER A 46 16.95 7.98 -5.48
C SER A 46 15.75 7.02 -5.64
N ARG A 47 15.98 5.80 -6.15
CA ARG A 47 14.93 4.75 -6.31
C ARG A 47 14.72 3.93 -5.04
N ASN A 48 15.51 4.12 -3.99
CA ASN A 48 15.47 3.31 -2.77
C ASN A 48 14.12 3.43 -2.00
N TRP A 49 13.27 4.41 -2.31
CA TRP A 49 11.87 4.46 -1.86
C TRP A 49 11.07 3.20 -2.21
N ALA A 50 11.48 2.50 -3.28
CA ALA A 50 10.73 1.34 -3.77
C ALA A 50 10.71 0.15 -2.80
N TYR A 51 11.64 0.07 -1.87
CA TYR A 51 11.66 -1.04 -0.90
C TYR A 51 10.41 -1.09 -0.01
N ILE A 52 9.76 0.04 0.28
CA ILE A 52 8.49 0.03 1.03
C ILE A 52 7.34 -0.55 0.20
N ASN A 53 7.52 -0.68 -1.11
CA ASN A 53 6.50 -1.18 -2.04
C ASN A 53 6.56 -2.72 -2.18
N PHE A 54 6.95 -3.42 -1.12
CA PHE A 54 6.93 -4.89 -1.07
C PHE A 54 5.51 -5.44 -1.08
N LEU A 55 5.36 -6.67 -1.57
CA LEU A 55 4.11 -7.43 -1.55
C LEU A 55 4.15 -8.46 -0.42
N THR A 56 3.02 -8.60 0.32
CA THR A 56 2.87 -9.62 1.36
C THR A 56 1.75 -10.58 0.99
N VAL A 57 2.03 -11.87 0.99
CA VAL A 57 1.06 -12.95 0.75
C VAL A 57 1.18 -13.98 1.88
N GLY A 58 0.31 -13.87 2.87
CA GLY A 58 0.43 -14.64 4.10
C GLY A 58 1.73 -14.31 4.84
N LYS A 59 2.60 -15.31 5.00
CA LYS A 59 3.95 -15.14 5.58
C LYS A 59 5.06 -14.89 4.55
N LEU A 60 4.74 -14.94 3.27
CA LEU A 60 5.70 -14.62 2.21
C LEU A 60 5.70 -13.12 1.96
N MET A 61 6.88 -12.52 1.93
CA MET A 61 7.12 -11.14 1.53
C MET A 61 8.02 -11.12 0.30
N ILE A 62 7.56 -10.47 -0.75
CA ILE A 62 8.34 -10.21 -1.97
C ILE A 62 8.88 -8.80 -1.87
N LEU A 63 10.17 -8.71 -1.58
CA LEU A 63 10.87 -7.45 -1.42
C LEU A 63 11.51 -7.03 -2.75
N PRO A 64 11.34 -5.78 -3.17
CA PRO A 64 12.08 -5.23 -4.31
C PRO A 64 13.59 -5.46 -4.20
N LYS A 65 14.22 -5.84 -5.31
CA LYS A 65 15.64 -5.79 -5.52
C LYS A 65 15.91 -4.85 -6.69
N LEU A 66 16.78 -3.87 -6.48
CA LEU A 66 17.04 -2.80 -7.42
C LEU A 66 18.45 -2.85 -8.02
N ASN A 67 19.26 -3.85 -7.60
CA ASN A 67 20.67 -4.02 -7.96
C ASN A 67 21.53 -2.78 -7.58
N ILE A 68 21.20 -2.18 -6.44
CA ILE A 68 21.91 -1.03 -5.87
C ILE A 68 22.49 -1.37 -4.50
N LYS A 69 23.31 -0.48 -3.94
CA LYS A 69 24.04 -0.72 -2.69
C LYS A 69 23.14 -0.86 -1.47
N GLU A 70 21.95 -0.30 -1.53
CA GLU A 70 20.94 -0.31 -0.46
C GLU A 70 20.18 -1.63 -0.35
N ASP A 71 20.25 -2.53 -1.34
CA ASP A 71 19.49 -3.79 -1.34
C ASP A 71 19.70 -4.63 -0.07
N GLU A 72 20.94 -4.72 0.40
CA GLU A 72 21.28 -5.51 1.59
C GLU A 72 20.80 -4.83 2.89
N GLN A 73 20.91 -3.51 2.95
CA GLN A 73 20.43 -2.74 4.11
C GLN A 73 18.91 -2.78 4.20
N ALA A 74 18.22 -2.65 3.08
CA ALA A 74 16.76 -2.82 3.00
C ALA A 74 16.34 -4.21 3.50
N LEU A 75 16.97 -5.26 2.97
CA LEU A 75 16.69 -6.64 3.37
C LEU A 75 16.91 -6.87 4.87
N SER A 76 18.01 -6.35 5.42
CA SER A 76 18.34 -6.47 6.84
C SER A 76 17.29 -5.81 7.74
N GLN A 77 16.90 -4.57 7.42
CA GLN A 77 15.90 -3.83 8.19
C GLN A 77 14.53 -4.50 8.11
N ILE A 78 14.11 -4.92 6.92
CA ILE A 78 12.83 -5.60 6.73
C ILE A 78 12.78 -6.93 7.49
N LYS A 79 13.87 -7.71 7.51
CA LYS A 79 13.95 -8.93 8.33
C LYS A 79 13.79 -8.68 9.81
N GLN A 80 14.33 -7.58 10.32
CA GLN A 80 14.18 -7.20 11.73
C GLN A 80 12.74 -6.78 12.06
N LEU A 81 12.09 -6.04 11.16
CA LEU A 81 10.73 -5.54 11.35
C LEU A 81 9.66 -6.62 11.16
N TYR A 82 9.94 -7.64 10.36
CA TYR A 82 9.02 -8.73 10.02
C TYR A 82 9.66 -10.12 10.27
N PRO A 83 10.00 -10.45 11.53
CA PRO A 83 10.77 -11.65 11.84
C PRO A 83 10.04 -12.97 11.51
N ASP A 84 8.71 -12.95 11.43
CA ASP A 84 7.89 -14.13 11.13
C ASP A 84 7.63 -14.33 9.62
N CYS A 85 8.18 -13.46 8.78
CA CYS A 85 7.99 -13.52 7.33
C CYS A 85 9.18 -14.19 6.63
N TYR A 86 8.86 -14.96 5.59
CA TYR A 86 9.84 -15.39 4.59
C TYR A 86 9.99 -14.27 3.57
N ILE A 87 11.22 -13.78 3.41
CA ILE A 87 11.49 -12.64 2.54
C ILE A 87 12.30 -13.11 1.35
N GLU A 88 11.72 -12.96 0.17
CA GLU A 88 12.34 -13.21 -1.12
C GLU A 88 12.54 -11.88 -1.86
N GLN A 89 13.76 -11.65 -2.33
CA GLN A 89 14.05 -10.48 -3.16
C GLN A 89 13.81 -10.80 -4.62
N VAL A 90 13.05 -9.94 -5.29
CA VAL A 90 12.77 -10.05 -6.72
C VAL A 90 13.26 -8.80 -7.43
N ASP A 91 14.03 -9.01 -8.50
CA ASP A 91 14.51 -7.93 -9.36
C ASP A 91 13.34 -7.23 -10.04
N ILE A 92 13.16 -5.96 -9.71
CA ILE A 92 12.14 -5.08 -10.29
C ILE A 92 12.73 -3.74 -10.74
N GLU A 93 14.02 -3.69 -10.99
CA GLU A 93 14.72 -2.46 -11.38
C GLU A 93 14.04 -1.77 -12.57
N ALA A 94 13.70 -2.52 -13.61
CA ALA A 94 13.03 -1.98 -14.79
C ALA A 94 11.64 -1.37 -14.45
N LEU A 95 10.88 -2.04 -13.57
CA LEU A 95 9.57 -1.56 -13.15
C LEU A 95 9.68 -0.25 -12.34
N VAL A 96 10.69 -0.16 -11.48
CA VAL A 96 10.92 1.05 -10.67
C VAL A 96 11.40 2.22 -11.52
N ALA A 97 12.18 1.95 -12.57
CA ALA A 97 12.57 2.97 -13.55
C ALA A 97 11.34 3.61 -14.25
N ASP A 98 10.26 2.83 -14.43
CA ASP A 98 8.98 3.31 -14.96
C ASP A 98 8.06 3.92 -13.87
N GLY A 99 8.55 4.10 -12.65
CA GLY A 99 7.81 4.69 -11.52
C GLY A 99 6.85 3.74 -10.81
N GLY A 100 6.97 2.42 -11.04
CA GLY A 100 6.15 1.38 -10.43
C GLY A 100 6.82 0.67 -9.26
N GLY A 101 6.12 -0.30 -8.67
CA GLY A 101 6.63 -1.20 -7.62
C GLY A 101 5.79 -2.46 -7.52
N SER A 102 6.26 -3.45 -6.78
CA SER A 102 5.61 -4.77 -6.67
C SER A 102 4.13 -4.66 -6.28
N ASN A 103 3.80 -3.78 -5.37
CA ASN A 103 2.43 -3.59 -4.90
C ASN A 103 1.54 -2.87 -5.92
N CYS A 104 2.14 -2.08 -6.84
CA CYS A 104 1.39 -1.35 -7.86
C CYS A 104 0.89 -2.25 -8.99
N ILE A 105 1.62 -3.32 -9.29
CA ILE A 105 1.30 -4.25 -10.38
C ILE A 105 0.57 -5.51 -9.90
N THR A 106 0.38 -5.66 -8.59
CA THR A 106 -0.26 -6.83 -8.01
C THR A 106 -1.67 -6.50 -7.53
N CYS A 107 -2.56 -7.46 -7.68
CA CYS A 107 -3.91 -7.41 -7.16
C CYS A 107 -4.10 -8.55 -6.16
N CYS A 108 -4.50 -8.22 -4.93
CA CYS A 108 -4.86 -9.24 -3.96
C CYS A 108 -6.24 -9.82 -4.31
N PRO A 109 -6.36 -11.12 -4.67
CA PRO A 109 -7.65 -11.72 -5.02
C PRO A 109 -8.72 -11.56 -3.92
N ARG A 110 -8.27 -11.48 -2.66
CA ARG A 110 -9.16 -11.23 -1.52
C ARG A 110 -9.75 -9.81 -1.55
N ALA A 111 -8.95 -8.81 -1.94
CA ALA A 111 -9.45 -7.45 -2.13
C ALA A 111 -10.42 -7.40 -3.31
N VAL A 112 -10.13 -8.08 -4.41
CA VAL A 112 -11.04 -8.21 -5.56
C VAL A 112 -12.33 -8.92 -5.14
N GLN A 113 -12.25 -10.03 -4.40
CA GLN A 113 -13.45 -10.71 -3.91
C GLN A 113 -14.28 -9.84 -2.96
N ASN A 114 -13.64 -9.04 -2.12
CA ASN A 114 -14.34 -8.10 -1.27
C ASN A 114 -14.99 -6.98 -2.10
N HIS A 115 -14.31 -6.48 -3.13
CA HIS A 115 -14.90 -5.53 -4.09
C HIS A 115 -16.09 -6.13 -4.84
N ILE A 116 -15.97 -7.36 -5.34
CA ILE A 116 -17.09 -8.05 -6.01
C ILE A 116 -18.25 -8.27 -5.03
N ARG A 117 -17.98 -8.66 -3.79
CA ARG A 117 -19.03 -8.76 -2.76
C ARG A 117 -19.69 -7.41 -2.49
N PHE A 118 -18.91 -6.37 -2.39
CA PHE A 118 -19.39 -5.01 -2.22
C PHE A 118 -20.28 -4.57 -3.41
N LEU A 119 -19.81 -4.77 -4.65
CA LEU A 119 -20.59 -4.50 -5.85
C LEU A 119 -21.90 -5.31 -5.90
N ASN A 120 -21.85 -6.58 -5.49
CA ASN A 120 -23.05 -7.42 -5.42
C ASN A 120 -24.02 -6.98 -4.33
N LEU A 121 -23.53 -6.43 -3.21
CA LEU A 121 -24.36 -5.84 -2.17
C LEU A 121 -25.05 -4.56 -2.68
N LEU A 122 -24.31 -3.70 -3.39
CA LEU A 122 -24.87 -2.50 -3.99
C LEU A 122 -25.96 -2.83 -5.04
N ASN A 123 -25.74 -3.84 -5.88
CA ASN A 123 -26.71 -4.27 -6.87
C ASN A 123 -27.95 -4.95 -6.27
N ARG A 124 -27.91 -5.36 -5.00
CA ARG A 124 -29.06 -5.92 -4.28
C ARG A 124 -29.80 -4.90 -3.43
N SER A 125 -29.22 -3.71 -3.27
CA SER A 125 -29.89 -2.65 -2.53
C SER A 125 -31.07 -2.12 -3.35
N GLU A 126 -32.17 -1.84 -2.68
CA GLU A 126 -33.32 -1.12 -3.22
C GLU A 126 -33.02 0.39 -3.44
N LEU A 127 -31.81 0.70 -3.94
CA LEU A 127 -31.49 2.04 -4.41
C LEU A 127 -32.37 2.30 -5.61
N GLU A 128 -33.17 3.35 -5.59
CA GLU A 128 -34.11 3.75 -6.64
C GLU A 128 -33.40 4.05 -7.99
N GLU A 129 -32.06 4.15 -7.97
CA GLU A 129 -31.22 4.29 -9.16
C GLU A 129 -30.28 3.08 -9.27
N GLU A 130 -30.33 2.41 -10.41
CA GLU A 130 -29.42 1.34 -10.79
C GLU A 130 -28.01 1.92 -10.93
N ILE A 131 -27.14 1.66 -9.95
CA ILE A 131 -25.73 2.07 -10.05
C ILE A 131 -25.06 1.13 -11.03
N VAL A 132 -24.91 1.58 -12.25
CA VAL A 132 -24.19 0.87 -13.32
C VAL A 132 -22.70 1.25 -13.22
N PHE A 133 -21.89 0.31 -12.75
CA PHE A 133 -20.43 0.45 -12.79
C PHE A 133 -19.94 0.17 -14.21
N THR A 134 -19.25 1.12 -14.78
CA THR A 134 -18.55 0.93 -16.04
C THR A 134 -17.26 0.14 -15.85
N ASP A 135 -16.76 -0.47 -16.92
CA ASP A 135 -15.41 -1.10 -16.88
C ASP A 135 -14.32 -0.11 -16.46
N GLU A 136 -14.52 1.16 -16.71
CA GLU A 136 -13.61 2.23 -16.31
C GLU A 136 -13.67 2.46 -14.79
N ASP A 137 -14.85 2.43 -14.18
CA ASP A 137 -15.01 2.51 -12.73
C ASP A 137 -14.35 1.32 -12.04
N ILE A 138 -14.54 0.13 -12.57
CA ILE A 138 -13.92 -1.11 -12.04
C ILE A 138 -12.39 -1.03 -12.16
N ARG A 139 -11.86 -0.58 -13.29
CA ARG A 139 -10.42 -0.36 -13.49
C ARG A 139 -9.89 0.73 -12.56
N TYR A 140 -10.66 1.78 -12.36
CA TYR A 140 -10.30 2.87 -11.45
C TYR A 140 -10.25 2.41 -10.00
N MET A 141 -11.24 1.63 -9.54
CA MET A 141 -11.26 1.03 -8.20
C MET A 141 -10.09 0.07 -7.96
N CYS A 142 -9.69 -0.69 -8.96
CA CYS A 142 -8.52 -1.58 -8.89
C CYS A 142 -7.19 -0.82 -8.88
N LYS A 143 -7.14 0.38 -9.47
CA LYS A 143 -5.91 1.15 -9.68
C LYS A 143 -5.71 2.25 -8.62
N TYR A 144 -6.77 2.83 -8.12
CA TYR A 144 -6.72 4.00 -7.25
C TYR A 144 -7.63 3.79 -6.06
N ASP A 145 -7.14 3.65 -4.94
CA ASP A 145 -7.72 3.68 -3.62
C ASP A 145 -9.26 3.87 -3.54
N ILE A 146 -9.88 2.99 -2.79
CA ILE A 146 -11.31 2.99 -2.44
C ILE A 146 -11.79 4.36 -1.89
N VAL A 147 -10.90 5.13 -1.28
CA VAL A 147 -11.17 6.47 -0.76
C VAL A 147 -11.58 7.44 -1.88
N ARG A 148 -10.89 7.47 -3.00
CA ARG A 148 -11.25 8.34 -4.13
C ARG A 148 -12.53 7.91 -4.84
N PHE A 149 -12.82 6.61 -4.85
CA PHE A 149 -14.13 6.13 -5.31
C PHE A 149 -15.24 6.60 -4.37
N ALA A 150 -15.01 6.50 -3.08
CA ALA A 150 -15.94 6.96 -2.05
C ALA A 150 -16.22 8.48 -2.13
N GLU A 151 -15.18 9.29 -2.37
CA GLU A 151 -15.31 10.74 -2.56
C GLU A 151 -16.21 11.09 -3.77
N ARG A 152 -16.16 10.28 -4.84
CA ARG A 152 -16.99 10.47 -6.04
C ARG A 152 -18.41 9.92 -5.91
N ASN A 153 -18.61 8.98 -4.99
CA ASN A 153 -19.86 8.29 -4.79
C ASN A 153 -20.26 8.29 -3.30
N PRO A 154 -20.57 9.44 -2.71
CA PRO A 154 -20.84 9.57 -1.26
C PRO A 154 -22.01 8.69 -0.79
N GLY A 155 -23.05 8.49 -1.61
CA GLY A 155 -24.16 7.62 -1.27
C GLY A 155 -23.78 6.15 -1.12
N VAL A 156 -22.75 5.70 -1.83
CA VAL A 156 -22.20 4.34 -1.72
C VAL A 156 -21.51 4.11 -0.37
N VAL A 157 -20.79 5.13 0.12
CA VAL A 157 -20.14 5.06 1.44
C VAL A 157 -21.16 5.00 2.56
N GLU A 158 -22.17 5.82 2.50
CA GLU A 158 -23.25 5.88 3.49
C GLU A 158 -23.98 4.55 3.58
N TYR A 159 -24.29 3.96 2.44
CA TYR A 159 -24.88 2.62 2.36
C TYR A 159 -23.95 1.54 2.93
N TYR A 160 -22.66 1.56 2.59
CA TYR A 160 -21.68 0.59 3.09
C TYR A 160 -21.51 0.68 4.60
N MET A 161 -21.44 1.89 5.14
CA MET A 161 -21.34 2.12 6.59
C MET A 161 -22.60 1.63 7.32
N LYS A 162 -23.77 1.75 6.71
CA LYS A 162 -25.03 1.22 7.25
C LYS A 162 -25.03 -0.32 7.29
N CYS A 163 -24.55 -0.97 6.22
CA CYS A 163 -24.45 -2.45 6.18
C CYS A 163 -23.41 -3.03 7.15
N LEU A 164 -22.46 -2.24 7.63
CA LEU A 164 -21.48 -2.66 8.64
C LEU A 164 -21.99 -2.50 10.08
N SER A 165 -23.09 -1.77 10.27
CA SER A 165 -23.68 -1.48 11.58
C SER A 165 -24.78 -2.47 11.99
N ASP A 166 -25.26 -3.29 11.06
CA ASP A 166 -26.20 -4.39 11.24
C ASP A 166 -25.45 -5.73 11.34
#